data_74103dfe5e5c8ce1c6d5779c17a04665
#
_entry.id   74103dfe5e5c8ce1c6d5779c17a04665
#
_cell.length_a   1.000
_cell.length_b   1.000
_cell.length_c   1.000
_cell.angle_alpha   90.00
_cell.angle_beta   90.00
_cell.angle_gamma   90.00
#
_symmetry.space_group_name_H-M   'P 1'
#
loop_
_entity.id
_entity.type
_entity.pdbx_description
1 polymer ?
#
loop_
_entity_poly.entity_id
_entity_poly.type
_entity_poly.pdbx_seq_one_letter_code
_entity_poly.pdbx_strand_id
1 'polypeptide(L)'
;MARPQVATAALAILVALYVVGAVSVPPGSLRHEVQTLPLWIPIFAGYRGRPIAKWAALPCLVFWLAIMIANWLYLLGIARIVTGRFFPTEVAMTLVVGAAAAIGLGACARWKTTTSLPAVAITLLTMTALQLLAFRIGLIPYIGQR
;
A
#
# COMPACT_ATOMS: atom_id res chain seq x y z
N MET A 1 15.11 -8.77 -13.35
CA MET A 1 13.84 -8.06 -13.68
C MET A 1 12.88 -7.88 -12.50
N ALA A 2 12.86 -8.74 -11.47
CA ALA A 2 11.90 -8.61 -10.34
C ALA A 2 12.13 -7.39 -9.42
N ARG A 3 13.36 -6.92 -9.25
CA ARG A 3 13.71 -5.80 -8.36
C ARG A 3 12.99 -4.49 -8.71
N PRO A 4 13.07 -3.96 -9.95
CA PRO A 4 12.35 -2.74 -10.29
C PRO A 4 10.83 -2.93 -10.24
N GLN A 5 10.32 -4.13 -10.53
CA GLN A 5 8.87 -4.41 -10.47
C GLN A 5 8.28 -4.21 -9.08
N VAL A 6 9.00 -4.58 -8.00
CA VAL A 6 8.56 -4.36 -6.62
C VAL A 6 8.47 -2.86 -6.31
N ALA A 7 9.50 -2.09 -6.69
CA ALA A 7 9.51 -0.64 -6.48
C ALA A 7 8.44 0.06 -7.33
N THR A 8 8.27 -0.35 -8.59
CA THR A 8 7.24 0.21 -9.48
C THR A 8 5.83 -0.11 -9.00
N ALA A 9 5.59 -1.32 -8.47
CA ALA A 9 4.30 -1.67 -7.89
C ALA A 9 3.97 -0.81 -6.65
N ALA A 10 4.94 -0.63 -5.75
CA ALA A 10 4.78 0.24 -4.59
C ALA A 10 4.54 1.71 -5.00
N LEU A 11 5.25 2.19 -6.03
CA LEU A 11 5.05 3.53 -6.58
C LEU A 11 3.67 3.69 -7.21
N ALA A 12 3.19 2.70 -7.96
CA ALA A 12 1.85 2.73 -8.56
C ALA A 12 0.75 2.81 -7.50
N ILE A 13 0.89 2.09 -6.38
CA ILE A 13 -0.03 2.19 -5.24
C ILE A 13 0.00 3.60 -4.65
N LEU A 14 1.19 4.14 -4.41
CA LEU A 14 1.36 5.48 -3.85
C LEU A 14 0.69 6.55 -4.74
N VAL A 15 0.97 6.52 -6.04
CA VAL A 15 0.39 7.48 -7.01
C VAL A 15 -1.13 7.33 -7.08
N ALA A 16 -1.65 6.10 -7.14
CA ALA A 16 -3.09 5.86 -7.20
C ALA A 16 -3.80 6.39 -5.95
N LEU A 17 -3.22 6.23 -4.76
CA LEU A 17 -3.78 6.73 -3.52
C LEU A 17 -3.68 8.25 -3.40
N TYR A 18 -2.66 8.88 -3.97
CA TYR A 18 -2.58 10.35 -4.07
C TYR A 18 -3.64 10.90 -5.02
N VAL A 19 -3.89 10.23 -6.15
CA VAL A 19 -4.99 10.58 -7.05
C VAL A 19 -6.34 10.49 -6.32
N VAL A 20 -6.57 9.41 -5.57
CA VAL A 20 -7.77 9.26 -4.73
C VAL A 20 -7.86 10.42 -3.73
N GLY A 21 -6.80 10.71 -2.98
CA GLY A 21 -6.77 11.81 -2.02
C GLY A 21 -7.07 13.17 -2.64
N ALA A 22 -6.63 13.42 -3.86
CA ALA A 22 -6.87 14.68 -4.57
C ALA A 22 -8.31 14.84 -5.09
N VAL A 23 -9.00 13.73 -5.41
CA VAL A 23 -10.30 13.75 -6.10
C VAL A 23 -11.47 13.50 -5.15
N SER A 24 -11.27 12.73 -4.08
CA SER A 24 -12.35 12.14 -3.28
C SER A 24 -12.74 12.92 -2.05
N VAL A 25 -11.97 13.92 -1.63
CA VAL A 25 -12.19 14.63 -0.36
C VAL A 25 -12.06 16.13 -0.59
N PRO A 26 -12.79 16.96 0.20
CA PRO A 26 -12.54 18.39 0.20
C PRO A 26 -11.04 18.68 0.28
N PRO A 27 -10.52 19.65 -0.46
CA PRO A 27 -9.08 19.86 -0.63
C PRO A 27 -8.38 19.94 0.73
N GLY A 28 -7.41 19.07 0.96
CA GLY A 28 -6.59 19.05 2.17
C GLY A 28 -6.63 17.77 3.02
N SER A 29 -7.25 16.69 2.56
CA SER A 29 -7.15 15.41 3.28
C SER A 29 -5.75 14.82 3.19
N LEU A 30 -4.99 14.91 4.27
CA LEU A 30 -3.67 14.28 4.41
C LEU A 30 -3.76 12.76 4.68
N ARG A 31 -4.98 12.20 4.71
CA ARG A 31 -5.22 10.81 5.09
C ARG A 31 -4.41 9.84 4.23
N HIS A 32 -4.53 9.94 2.92
CA HIS A 32 -3.87 9.02 2.01
C HIS A 32 -2.36 9.25 1.96
N GLU A 33 -1.91 10.49 2.09
CA GLU A 33 -0.49 10.84 2.16
C GLU A 33 0.17 10.16 3.36
N VAL A 34 -0.43 10.30 4.55
CA VAL A 34 0.08 9.67 5.78
C VAL A 34 0.07 8.14 5.67
N GLN A 35 -1.02 7.56 5.13
CA GLN A 35 -1.16 6.11 4.99
C GLN A 35 -0.16 5.48 4.02
N THR A 36 0.37 6.26 3.08
CA THR A 36 1.35 5.81 2.08
C THR A 36 2.81 6.05 2.47
N LEU A 37 3.09 6.77 3.56
CA LEU A 37 4.46 7.05 4.00
C LEU A 37 5.35 5.79 4.07
N PRO A 38 4.90 4.64 4.59
CA PRO A 38 5.74 3.45 4.65
C PRO A 38 6.16 2.92 3.27
N LEU A 39 5.39 3.19 2.19
CA LEU A 39 5.71 2.75 0.83
C LEU A 39 6.98 3.40 0.26
N TRP A 40 7.38 4.57 0.77
CA TRP A 40 8.62 5.22 0.33
C TRP A 40 9.86 4.37 0.60
N ILE A 41 9.87 3.60 1.70
CA ILE A 41 11.00 2.74 2.07
C ILE A 41 11.27 1.67 0.98
N PRO A 42 10.31 0.81 0.61
CA PRO A 42 10.53 -0.18 -0.44
C PRO A 42 10.73 0.43 -1.82
N ILE A 43 10.17 1.61 -2.12
CA ILE A 43 10.39 2.32 -3.38
C ILE A 43 11.88 2.68 -3.50
N PHE A 44 12.43 3.45 -2.53
CA PHE A 44 13.83 3.86 -2.58
C PHE A 44 14.80 2.69 -2.50
N ALA A 45 14.54 1.73 -1.61
CA ALA A 45 15.39 0.54 -1.48
C ALA A 45 15.35 -0.33 -2.74
N GLY A 46 14.18 -0.43 -3.39
CA GLY A 46 13.99 -1.23 -4.60
C GLY A 46 14.69 -0.63 -5.82
N TYR A 47 14.56 0.68 -6.05
CA TYR A 47 15.29 1.35 -7.14
C TYR A 47 16.79 1.34 -6.92
N ARG A 48 17.27 1.33 -5.67
CA ARG A 48 18.69 1.13 -5.35
C ARG A 48 19.14 -0.33 -5.40
N GLY A 49 18.26 -1.26 -5.77
CA GLY A 49 18.55 -2.68 -5.90
C GLY A 49 18.85 -3.40 -4.59
N ARG A 50 18.51 -2.82 -3.44
CA ARG A 50 18.80 -3.40 -2.12
C ARG A 50 17.90 -4.62 -1.84
N PRO A 51 18.45 -5.78 -1.42
CA PRO A 51 17.66 -6.98 -1.15
C PRO A 51 16.57 -6.80 -0.10
N ILE A 52 16.78 -5.88 0.85
CA ILE A 52 15.84 -5.55 1.92
C ILE A 52 14.50 -4.99 1.39
N ALA A 53 14.49 -4.41 0.18
CA ALA A 53 13.30 -3.83 -0.43
C ALA A 53 12.17 -4.84 -0.59
N LYS A 54 12.49 -6.11 -0.90
CA LYS A 54 11.51 -7.20 -0.97
C LYS A 54 10.76 -7.33 0.36
N TRP A 55 11.49 -7.40 1.44
CA TRP A 55 10.96 -7.64 2.78
C TRP A 55 10.23 -6.41 3.33
N ALA A 56 10.68 -5.21 2.97
CA ALA A 56 10.00 -3.97 3.30
C ALA A 56 8.68 -3.80 2.50
N ALA A 57 8.65 -4.24 1.26
CA ALA A 57 7.45 -4.14 0.42
C ALA A 57 6.34 -5.11 0.83
N LEU A 58 6.70 -6.33 1.24
CA LEU A 58 5.74 -7.41 1.51
C LEU A 58 4.60 -6.99 2.44
N PRO A 59 4.83 -6.44 3.65
CA PRO A 59 3.74 -6.04 4.54
C PRO A 59 2.85 -4.96 3.93
N CYS A 60 3.44 -3.99 3.24
CA CYS A 60 2.68 -2.92 2.61
C CYS A 60 1.79 -3.44 1.48
N LEU A 61 2.33 -4.31 0.61
CA LEU A 61 1.59 -4.89 -0.51
C LEU A 61 0.45 -5.79 -0.03
N VAL A 62 0.71 -6.63 0.98
CA VAL A 62 -0.33 -7.48 1.59
C VAL A 62 -1.41 -6.62 2.24
N PHE A 63 -1.03 -5.58 2.98
CA PHE A 63 -1.96 -4.67 3.62
C PHE A 63 -2.88 -4.00 2.58
N TRP A 64 -2.31 -3.40 1.54
CA TRP A 64 -3.10 -2.70 0.53
C TRP A 64 -3.98 -3.66 -0.29
N LEU A 65 -3.49 -4.87 -0.58
CA LEU A 65 -4.33 -5.88 -1.23
C LEU A 65 -5.52 -6.27 -0.35
N ALA A 66 -5.30 -6.47 0.95
CA ALA A 66 -6.37 -6.79 1.90
C ALA A 66 -7.42 -5.67 1.98
N ILE A 67 -6.99 -4.40 2.01
CA ILE A 67 -7.91 -3.25 1.97
C ILE A 67 -8.70 -3.22 0.66
N MET A 68 -8.06 -3.50 -0.48
CA MET A 68 -8.77 -3.53 -1.77
C MET A 68 -9.77 -4.67 -1.83
N ILE A 69 -9.44 -5.86 -1.32
CA ILE A 69 -10.37 -6.97 -1.21
C ILE A 69 -11.58 -6.58 -0.34
N ALA A 70 -11.34 -5.94 0.81
CA ALA A 70 -12.42 -5.48 1.70
C ALA A 70 -13.33 -4.46 1.00
N ASN A 71 -12.75 -3.52 0.22
CA ASN A 71 -13.49 -2.56 -0.59
C ASN A 71 -14.35 -3.26 -1.66
N TRP A 72 -13.80 -4.25 -2.36
CA TRP A 72 -14.55 -5.00 -3.38
C TRP A 72 -15.67 -5.83 -2.78
N LEU A 73 -15.45 -6.48 -1.63
CA LEU A 73 -16.50 -7.19 -0.92
C LEU A 73 -17.65 -6.26 -0.51
N TYR A 74 -17.34 -5.01 -0.13
CA TYR A 74 -18.35 -4.00 0.16
C TYR A 74 -19.09 -3.56 -1.10
N LEU A 75 -18.38 -3.24 -2.20
CA LEU A 75 -18.97 -2.81 -3.46
C LEU A 75 -19.88 -3.87 -4.10
N LEU A 76 -19.55 -5.15 -3.91
CA LEU A 76 -20.34 -6.30 -4.36
C LEU A 76 -21.50 -6.64 -3.40
N GLY A 77 -21.64 -5.95 -2.27
CA GLY A 77 -22.68 -6.21 -1.29
C GLY A 77 -22.49 -7.50 -0.46
N ILE A 78 -21.30 -8.12 -0.53
CA ILE A 78 -21.01 -9.40 0.14
C ILE A 78 -20.70 -9.18 1.63
N ALA A 79 -19.90 -8.17 1.96
CA ALA A 79 -19.52 -7.90 3.35
C ALA A 79 -19.37 -6.39 3.60
N ARG A 80 -19.80 -5.95 4.79
CA ARG A 80 -19.72 -4.53 5.21
C ARG A 80 -18.53 -4.30 6.14
N ILE A 81 -17.32 -4.68 5.69
CA ILE A 81 -16.07 -4.47 6.44
C ILE A 81 -15.64 -3.00 6.36
N VAL A 82 -15.90 -2.37 5.24
CA VAL A 82 -15.66 -0.95 4.97
C VAL A 82 -17.02 -0.28 4.75
N THR A 83 -17.16 0.97 5.14
CA THR A 83 -18.38 1.76 4.90
C THR A 83 -18.00 3.09 4.26
N GLY A 84 -18.78 3.55 3.30
CA GLY A 84 -18.56 4.84 2.65
C GLY A 84 -19.29 4.96 1.32
N ARG A 85 -19.21 6.13 0.71
CA ARG A 85 -19.63 6.36 -0.67
C ARG A 85 -18.38 6.34 -1.55
N PHE A 86 -18.40 5.56 -2.59
CA PHE A 86 -17.31 5.47 -3.56
C PHE A 86 -17.69 6.23 -4.82
N PHE A 87 -16.82 7.12 -5.25
CA PHE A 87 -16.93 7.76 -6.56
C PHE A 87 -16.35 6.85 -7.66
N PRO A 88 -16.77 7.00 -8.93
CA PRO A 88 -16.25 6.17 -10.02
C PRO A 88 -14.71 6.15 -10.11
N THR A 89 -14.08 7.29 -9.87
CA THR A 89 -12.61 7.40 -9.86
C THR A 89 -11.98 6.57 -8.72
N GLU A 90 -12.59 6.58 -7.54
CA GLU A 90 -12.13 5.76 -6.41
C GLU A 90 -12.24 4.27 -6.74
N VAL A 91 -13.36 3.84 -7.33
CA VAL A 91 -13.54 2.45 -7.77
C VAL A 91 -12.46 2.06 -8.77
N ALA A 92 -12.20 2.89 -9.79
CA ALA A 92 -11.13 2.64 -10.76
C ALA A 92 -9.75 2.52 -10.09
N MET A 93 -9.45 3.40 -9.12
CA MET A 93 -8.17 3.36 -8.39
C MET A 93 -8.06 2.12 -7.48
N THR A 94 -9.16 1.59 -6.94
CA THR A 94 -9.09 0.32 -6.19
C THR A 94 -8.61 -0.84 -7.08
N LEU A 95 -9.00 -0.86 -8.34
CA LEU A 95 -8.51 -1.85 -9.31
C LEU A 95 -7.02 -1.67 -9.58
N VAL A 96 -6.57 -0.43 -9.76
CA VAL A 96 -5.14 -0.13 -9.98
C VAL A 96 -4.30 -0.54 -8.78
N VAL A 97 -4.72 -0.17 -7.55
CA VAL A 97 -4.01 -0.53 -6.32
C VAL A 97 -4.00 -2.05 -6.12
N GLY A 98 -5.12 -2.71 -6.32
CA GLY A 98 -5.22 -4.17 -6.19
C GLY A 98 -4.34 -4.91 -7.19
N ALA A 99 -4.37 -4.51 -8.46
CA ALA A 99 -3.52 -5.09 -9.51
C ALA A 99 -2.03 -4.85 -9.23
N ALA A 100 -1.65 -3.62 -8.85
CA ALA A 100 -0.28 -3.28 -8.50
C ALA A 100 0.21 -4.10 -7.29
N ALA A 101 -0.62 -4.25 -6.25
CA ALA A 101 -0.29 -5.07 -5.08
C ALA A 101 -0.08 -6.55 -5.46
N ALA A 102 -0.97 -7.13 -6.27
CA ALA A 102 -0.86 -8.52 -6.73
C ALA A 102 0.39 -8.74 -7.59
N ILE A 103 0.68 -7.84 -8.54
CA ILE A 103 1.90 -7.88 -9.37
C ILE A 103 3.15 -7.75 -8.50
N GLY A 104 3.15 -6.81 -7.55
CA GLY A 104 4.24 -6.61 -6.60
C GLY A 104 4.50 -7.83 -5.73
N LEU A 105 3.47 -8.49 -5.22
CA LEU A 105 3.59 -9.75 -4.46
C LEU A 105 4.16 -10.87 -5.32
N GLY A 106 3.67 -11.01 -6.56
CA GLY A 106 4.23 -11.96 -7.52
C GLY A 106 5.70 -11.68 -7.85
N ALA A 107 6.10 -10.41 -7.93
CA ALA A 107 7.50 -10.03 -8.11
C ALA A 107 8.34 -10.35 -6.86
N CYS A 108 7.81 -10.10 -5.66
CA CYS A 108 8.46 -10.51 -4.40
C CYS A 108 8.67 -12.01 -4.33
N ALA A 109 7.69 -12.82 -4.72
CA ALA A 109 7.81 -14.28 -4.73
C ALA A 109 8.94 -14.75 -5.65
N ARG A 110 9.06 -14.17 -6.84
CA ARG A 110 10.10 -14.50 -7.83
C ARG A 110 11.49 -13.96 -7.47
N TRP A 111 11.57 -12.95 -6.61
CA TRP A 111 12.84 -12.34 -6.25
C TRP A 111 13.56 -13.15 -5.18
N LYS A 112 14.60 -13.89 -5.57
CA LYS A 112 15.50 -14.59 -4.65
C LYS A 112 16.46 -13.59 -3.99
N THR A 113 16.55 -13.61 -2.66
CA THR A 113 17.44 -12.74 -1.87
C THR A 113 18.22 -13.57 -0.86
N THR A 114 19.43 -13.12 -0.54
CA THR A 114 20.33 -13.74 0.47
C THR A 114 20.34 -12.97 1.79
N THR A 115 19.23 -12.34 2.14
CA THR A 115 19.09 -11.56 3.38
C THR A 115 19.06 -12.50 4.58
N SER A 116 19.77 -12.17 5.65
CA SER A 116 19.80 -12.96 6.88
C SER A 116 18.43 -13.00 7.56
N LEU A 117 18.11 -14.13 8.19
CA LEU A 117 16.80 -14.33 8.82
C LEU A 117 16.46 -13.26 9.88
N PRO A 118 17.39 -12.84 10.77
CA PRO A 118 17.10 -11.75 11.71
C PRO A 118 16.75 -10.43 11.01
N ALA A 119 17.48 -10.06 9.96
CA ALA A 119 17.19 -8.84 9.18
C ALA A 119 15.82 -8.91 8.50
N VAL A 120 15.43 -10.08 8.00
CA VAL A 120 14.08 -10.31 7.44
C VAL A 120 13.03 -10.10 8.52
N ALA A 121 13.17 -10.75 9.67
CA ALA A 121 12.19 -10.67 10.76
C ALA A 121 12.03 -9.24 11.28
N ILE A 122 13.12 -8.54 11.53
CA ILE A 122 13.10 -7.15 11.98
C ILE A 122 12.42 -6.26 10.95
N THR A 123 12.75 -6.42 9.66
CA THR A 123 12.15 -5.61 8.60
C THR A 123 10.65 -5.85 8.47
N LEU A 124 10.21 -7.11 8.49
CA LEU A 124 8.79 -7.46 8.40
C LEU A 124 8.02 -6.86 9.58
N LEU A 125 8.51 -7.03 10.81
CA LEU A 125 7.86 -6.51 12.01
C LEU A 125 7.80 -4.98 11.99
N THR A 126 8.92 -4.32 11.68
CA THR A 126 8.99 -2.85 11.64
C THR A 126 8.06 -2.29 10.56
N MET A 127 8.08 -2.84 9.35
CA MET A 127 7.24 -2.36 8.26
C MET A 127 5.76 -2.63 8.49
N THR A 128 5.41 -3.76 9.11
CA THR A 128 4.03 -4.04 9.51
C THR A 128 3.57 -3.02 10.56
N ALA A 129 4.37 -2.77 11.59
CA ALA A 129 4.06 -1.78 12.62
C ALA A 129 3.91 -0.38 12.03
N LEU A 130 4.83 0.05 11.16
CA LEU A 130 4.76 1.34 10.49
C LEU A 130 3.51 1.48 9.61
N GLN A 131 3.15 0.44 8.85
CA GLN A 131 1.97 0.47 7.98
C GLN A 131 0.67 0.54 8.81
N LEU A 132 0.56 -0.22 9.89
CA LEU A 132 -0.60 -0.17 10.77
C LEU A 132 -0.69 1.17 11.51
N LEU A 133 0.45 1.70 11.96
CA LEU A 133 0.51 3.01 12.62
C LEU A 133 0.11 4.13 11.67
N ALA A 134 0.67 4.17 10.47
CA ALA A 134 0.33 5.16 9.44
C ALA A 134 -1.16 5.09 9.07
N PHE A 135 -1.72 3.88 8.96
CA PHE A 135 -3.15 3.69 8.73
C PHE A 135 -3.99 4.24 9.88
N ARG A 136 -3.63 3.92 11.13
CA ARG A 136 -4.32 4.43 12.33
C ARG A 136 -4.27 5.94 12.45
N ILE A 137 -3.11 6.53 12.21
CA ILE A 137 -2.95 8.00 12.21
C ILE A 137 -3.83 8.64 11.13
N GLY A 138 -3.87 8.06 9.92
CA GLY A 138 -4.74 8.55 8.85
C GLY A 138 -6.23 8.47 9.14
N LEU A 139 -6.66 7.69 10.15
CA LEU A 139 -8.05 7.61 10.59
C LEU A 139 -8.42 8.66 11.65
N ILE A 140 -7.46 9.41 12.18
CA ILE A 140 -7.73 10.47 13.16
C ILE A 140 -8.57 11.55 12.48
N PRO A 141 -9.72 11.99 13.08
CA PRO A 141 -10.66 12.91 12.45
C PRO A 141 -10.00 14.23 11.97
N TYR A 142 -9.01 14.72 12.71
CA TYR A 142 -8.29 15.95 12.36
C TYR A 142 -7.47 15.84 11.06
N ILE A 143 -6.98 14.63 10.75
CA ILE A 143 -6.19 14.33 9.53
C ILE A 143 -7.12 13.90 8.39
N GLY A 144 -8.20 13.20 8.71
CA GLY A 144 -9.15 12.66 7.74
C GLY A 144 -10.21 13.64 7.23
N GLN A 145 -10.38 14.79 7.90
CA GLN A 145 -11.43 15.80 7.57
C GLN A 145 -10.89 17.08 6.93
N ARG A 146 -9.57 17.21 6.75
CA ARG A 146 -8.93 18.35 6.08
C ARG A 146 -8.51 18.00 4.68
#